data_99b632466abfd72b2b3072cb220420c0
#
_entry.id   99b632466abfd72b2b3072cb220420c0
#
_cell.length_a   1.000
_cell.length_b   1.000
_cell.length_c   1.000
_cell.angle_alpha   90.00
_cell.angle_beta   90.00
_cell.angle_gamma   90.00
#
_symmetry.space_group_name_H-M   'P 1'
#
loop_
_entity.id
_entity.type
_entity.pdbx_description
1 polymer ?
#
loop_
_entity_poly.entity_id
_entity_poly.type
_entity_poly.pdbx_seq_one_letter_code
_entity_poly.pdbx_strand_id
1 'polypeptide(L)'
;GASGLRKQELIFKVLAAQTEKSGLIFSEGVLETLPDGFGFLRAPEYNYLPGPDDIYVSPSQIRKFDLRTGDTVSGQIRPPKEGERYFALIKVEAINFEAPEQSREKIFFDNLTPLYPDEQLRMETTTDNISARVIDLVTPIGKGQRALIVAPPRTGKTVLLQTIANSVTENHPEVTLIVLLIDERPEEVTDMQRSVKGEVISSTFDEPPTRHVQVADMVIEKAKRLVEHKRDVVILLDSITRLARAHNAVVPPSGKILSGGIDSNALQRPKRFFGAARNIEEGGSLTIIATALIDTGSRMDDVIFEEFKGTGNSEIHLDRRLSDKRLFPAIDLQRSGTRKEELLIGKEDLNRIWVMRRVLNPLSPVEQMEVVLERLSKSKANSEFLASMQT
;
A
#
# COMPACT_ATOMS: atom_id res chain seq x y z
N GLY A 1 -5.53 23.18 9.68
CA GLY A 1 -6.75 22.85 9.25
C GLY A 1 -7.40 21.59 9.76
N ALA A 2 -8.61 21.77 10.34
CA ALA A 2 -9.43 20.66 10.84
C ALA A 2 -10.33 20.03 9.77
N SER A 3 -10.34 20.57 8.55
CA SER A 3 -11.33 20.25 7.52
C SER A 3 -11.11 18.95 6.76
N GLY A 4 -10.08 18.17 7.08
CA GLY A 4 -9.82 16.85 6.47
C GLY A 4 -9.77 15.70 7.46
N LEU A 5 -10.11 15.95 8.73
CA LEU A 5 -10.03 14.93 9.77
C LEU A 5 -11.39 14.26 9.98
N ARG A 6 -11.38 12.94 10.16
CA ARG A 6 -12.56 12.21 10.62
C ARG A 6 -12.95 12.68 12.02
N LYS A 7 -14.23 12.59 12.36
CA LYS A 7 -14.78 13.06 13.65
C LYS A 7 -13.95 12.55 14.85
N GLN A 8 -13.52 11.30 14.81
CA GLN A 8 -12.73 10.70 15.88
C GLN A 8 -11.31 11.27 15.94
N GLU A 9 -10.64 11.44 14.80
CA GLU A 9 -9.31 12.08 14.73
C GLU A 9 -9.33 13.51 15.23
N LEU A 10 -10.42 14.24 14.95
CA LEU A 10 -10.63 15.58 15.46
C LEU A 10 -10.80 15.58 16.98
N ILE A 11 -11.60 14.64 17.53
CA ILE A 11 -11.79 14.47 18.96
C ILE A 11 -10.44 14.20 19.65
N PHE A 12 -9.61 13.30 19.09
CA PHE A 12 -8.29 13.00 19.65
C PHE A 12 -7.35 14.18 19.59
N LYS A 13 -7.34 14.97 18.52
CA LYS A 13 -6.54 16.21 18.46
C LYS A 13 -7.00 17.27 19.45
N VAL A 14 -8.30 17.35 19.68
CA VAL A 14 -8.84 18.27 20.72
C VAL A 14 -8.45 17.80 22.12
N LEU A 15 -8.53 16.49 22.39
CA LEU A 15 -8.10 15.90 23.67
C LEU A 15 -6.59 16.07 23.88
N ALA A 16 -5.77 15.87 22.85
CA ALA A 16 -4.34 16.13 22.89
C ALA A 16 -4.03 17.60 23.26
N ALA A 17 -4.69 18.56 22.60
CA ALA A 17 -4.51 19.98 22.88
C ALA A 17 -4.98 20.38 24.29
N GLN A 18 -6.04 19.76 24.80
CA GLN A 18 -6.49 19.95 26.19
C GLN A 18 -5.49 19.36 27.19
N THR A 19 -4.93 18.20 26.86
CA THR A 19 -3.94 17.51 27.69
C THR A 19 -2.64 18.30 27.78
N GLU A 20 -2.18 18.87 26.67
CA GLU A 20 -1.02 19.77 26.64
C GLU A 20 -1.22 21.03 27.54
N LYS A 21 -2.42 21.61 27.52
CA LYS A 21 -2.74 22.75 28.38
C LYS A 21 -2.77 22.41 29.87
N SER A 22 -3.06 21.17 30.23
CA SER A 22 -3.09 20.70 31.63
C SER A 22 -1.74 20.17 32.14
N GLY A 23 -0.68 20.25 31.34
CA GLY A 23 0.67 19.77 31.70
C GLY A 23 0.85 18.24 31.51
N LEU A 24 -0.10 17.57 30.88
CA LEU A 24 -0.02 16.17 30.47
C LEU A 24 0.53 16.10 29.05
N ILE A 25 1.35 15.10 28.78
CA ILE A 25 1.91 14.85 27.45
C ILE A 25 1.06 13.78 26.76
N PHE A 26 0.62 14.08 25.54
CA PHE A 26 -0.11 13.14 24.70
C PHE A 26 0.78 12.69 23.54
N SER A 27 0.77 11.40 23.22
CA SER A 27 1.53 10.85 22.09
C SER A 27 0.84 9.67 21.45
N GLU A 28 1.31 9.31 20.26
CA GLU A 28 0.81 8.20 19.46
C GLU A 28 1.98 7.45 18.82
N GLY A 29 1.80 6.16 18.61
CA GLY A 29 2.75 5.34 17.87
C GLY A 29 2.17 3.97 17.52
N VAL A 30 2.90 3.21 16.72
CA VAL A 30 2.54 1.85 16.34
C VAL A 30 3.26 0.86 17.25
N LEU A 31 2.49 -0.01 17.89
CA LEU A 31 3.01 -0.96 18.86
C LEU A 31 3.84 -2.06 18.18
N GLU A 32 5.03 -2.31 18.72
CA GLU A 32 5.77 -3.54 18.54
C GLU A 32 5.88 -4.25 19.88
N THR A 33 5.31 -5.45 19.98
CA THR A 33 5.43 -6.30 21.16
C THR A 33 6.73 -7.11 21.10
N LEU A 34 7.43 -7.21 22.21
CA LEU A 34 8.66 -7.96 22.34
C LEU A 34 8.44 -9.31 23.04
N PRO A 35 9.34 -10.29 22.86
CA PRO A 35 9.17 -11.63 23.44
C PRO A 35 8.99 -11.65 24.95
N ASP A 36 9.54 -10.67 25.67
CA ASP A 36 9.43 -10.54 27.13
C ASP A 36 8.06 -10.02 27.58
N GLY A 37 7.14 -9.73 26.65
CA GLY A 37 5.76 -9.37 26.94
C GLY A 37 5.50 -7.88 27.10
N PHE A 38 6.50 -7.03 27.09
CA PHE A 38 6.36 -5.58 26.98
C PHE A 38 6.48 -5.12 25.51
N GLY A 39 6.28 -3.85 25.23
CA GLY A 39 6.39 -3.33 23.89
C GLY A 39 6.81 -1.87 23.86
N PHE A 40 6.97 -1.36 22.63
CA PHE A 40 7.23 0.05 22.34
C PHE A 40 6.29 0.56 21.28
N LEU A 41 5.85 1.80 21.42
CA LEU A 41 5.22 2.55 20.35
C LEU A 41 6.32 3.14 19.46
N ARG A 42 6.33 2.70 18.21
CA ARG A 42 7.31 3.10 17.19
C ARG A 42 6.76 4.29 16.39
N ALA A 43 7.64 5.21 16.02
CA ALA A 43 7.30 6.40 15.26
C ALA A 43 7.49 6.20 13.74
N PRO A 44 6.61 6.77 12.90
CA PRO A 44 6.75 6.70 11.45
C PRO A 44 8.00 7.43 10.95
N GLU A 45 8.49 8.44 11.66
CA GLU A 45 9.73 9.17 11.34
C GLU A 45 10.97 8.27 11.36
N TYR A 46 10.93 7.19 12.12
CA TYR A 46 11.98 6.15 12.18
C TYR A 46 11.59 4.90 11.40
N ASN A 47 10.62 5.00 10.48
CA ASN A 47 10.11 3.88 9.68
C ASN A 47 9.66 2.69 10.55
N TYR A 48 9.10 2.97 11.72
CA TYR A 48 8.67 1.98 12.72
C TYR A 48 9.77 1.07 13.26
N LEU A 49 11.02 1.46 13.08
CA LEU A 49 12.18 0.80 13.68
C LEU A 49 12.47 1.37 15.07
N PRO A 50 13.23 0.66 15.91
CA PRO A 50 13.66 1.18 17.20
C PRO A 50 14.34 2.54 17.08
N GLY A 51 13.88 3.51 17.88
CA GLY A 51 14.36 4.88 17.89
C GLY A 51 14.39 5.49 19.29
N PRO A 52 15.02 6.65 19.44
CA PRO A 52 15.17 7.30 20.75
C PRO A 52 13.85 7.84 21.33
N ASP A 53 12.87 8.08 20.46
CA ASP A 53 11.56 8.62 20.82
C ASP A 53 10.51 7.54 21.07
N ASP A 54 10.92 6.27 21.15
CA ASP A 54 10.03 5.15 21.42
C ASP A 54 9.40 5.27 22.81
N ILE A 55 8.15 4.84 22.90
CA ILE A 55 7.36 4.92 24.12
C ILE A 55 7.15 3.52 24.67
N TYR A 56 7.58 3.29 25.90
CA TYR A 56 7.42 2.00 26.58
C TYR A 56 5.96 1.72 26.89
N VAL A 57 5.53 0.50 26.61
CA VAL A 57 4.21 -0.05 26.94
C VAL A 57 4.37 -1.27 27.84
N SER A 58 3.75 -1.26 29.01
CA SER A 58 3.89 -2.33 29.99
C SER A 58 3.14 -3.62 29.58
N PRO A 59 3.59 -4.80 30.06
CA PRO A 59 2.87 -6.04 29.82
C PRO A 59 1.42 -6.04 30.36
N SER A 60 1.16 -5.32 31.44
CA SER A 60 -0.19 -5.20 32.01
C SER A 60 -1.13 -4.43 31.08
N GLN A 61 -0.66 -3.37 30.43
CA GLN A 61 -1.44 -2.61 29.46
C GLN A 61 -1.71 -3.45 28.19
N ILE A 62 -0.70 -4.17 27.70
CA ILE A 62 -0.84 -5.06 26.55
C ILE A 62 -1.91 -6.13 26.83
N ARG A 63 -1.89 -6.77 27.99
CA ARG A 63 -2.90 -7.77 28.39
C ARG A 63 -4.27 -7.14 28.60
N LYS A 64 -4.33 -6.00 29.28
CA LYS A 64 -5.60 -5.32 29.61
C LYS A 64 -6.42 -4.96 28.37
N PHE A 65 -5.76 -4.51 27.31
CA PHE A 65 -6.41 -4.04 26.08
C PHE A 65 -6.28 -5.02 24.92
N ASP A 66 -5.72 -6.21 25.14
CA ASP A 66 -5.42 -7.19 24.09
C ASP A 66 -4.68 -6.57 22.90
N LEU A 67 -3.61 -5.83 23.22
CA LEU A 67 -2.81 -5.14 22.22
C LEU A 67 -1.91 -6.12 21.49
N ARG A 68 -1.74 -5.86 20.21
CA ARG A 68 -0.90 -6.67 19.32
C ARG A 68 0.04 -5.77 18.52
N THR A 69 1.12 -6.34 18.00
CA THR A 69 2.00 -5.66 17.06
C THR A 69 1.19 -5.11 15.88
N GLY A 70 1.43 -3.85 15.54
CA GLY A 70 0.73 -3.14 14.50
C GLY A 70 -0.41 -2.23 15.00
N ASP A 71 -0.89 -2.40 16.24
CA ASP A 71 -1.91 -1.51 16.79
C ASP A 71 -1.37 -0.07 16.90
N THR A 72 -2.12 0.88 16.39
CA THR A 72 -1.86 2.31 16.59
C THR A 72 -2.47 2.70 17.92
N VAL A 73 -1.64 3.05 18.89
CA VAL A 73 -2.05 3.38 20.25
C VAL A 73 -1.76 4.84 20.54
N SER A 74 -2.77 5.53 21.01
CA SER A 74 -2.68 6.95 21.42
C SER A 74 -3.01 7.07 22.91
N GLY A 75 -2.32 7.96 23.59
CA GLY A 75 -2.62 8.20 24.99
C GLY A 75 -1.66 9.15 25.70
N GLN A 76 -1.81 9.19 27.00
CA GLN A 76 -0.99 10.00 27.87
C GLN A 76 0.31 9.29 28.20
N ILE A 77 1.41 10.03 28.10
CA ILE A 77 2.76 9.53 28.40
C ILE A 77 3.39 10.38 29.51
N ARG A 78 4.40 9.83 30.16
CA ARG A 78 5.24 10.54 31.13
C ARG A 78 6.71 10.49 30.72
N PRO A 79 7.51 11.50 31.14
CA PRO A 79 8.95 11.46 30.97
C PRO A 79 9.62 10.28 31.69
N PRO A 80 10.83 9.91 31.27
CA PRO A 80 11.61 8.89 31.97
C PRO A 80 11.88 9.31 33.43
N LYS A 81 11.78 8.35 34.34
CA LYS A 81 12.26 8.50 35.72
C LYS A 81 13.76 8.24 35.80
N GLU A 82 14.34 8.52 36.97
CA GLU A 82 15.75 8.20 37.21
C GLU A 82 16.06 6.72 36.90
N GLY A 83 17.03 6.46 36.01
CA GLY A 83 17.38 5.11 35.54
C GLY A 83 16.57 4.61 34.34
N GLU A 84 15.51 5.27 33.90
CA GLU A 84 14.75 4.93 32.70
C GLU A 84 15.29 5.67 31.47
N ARG A 85 15.18 5.03 30.29
CA ARG A 85 15.66 5.63 29.01
C ARG A 85 14.54 6.20 28.17
N TYR A 86 13.30 5.71 28.34
CA TYR A 86 12.18 5.99 27.44
C TYR A 86 11.02 6.66 28.18
N PHE A 87 10.26 7.45 27.44
CA PHE A 87 8.91 7.83 27.87
C PHE A 87 8.07 6.57 28.07
N ALA A 88 7.09 6.64 28.96
CA ALA A 88 6.21 5.51 29.25
C ALA A 88 4.74 5.91 29.06
N LEU A 89 3.98 5.01 28.44
CA LEU A 89 2.54 5.15 28.32
C LEU A 89 1.89 4.94 29.70
N ILE A 90 1.13 5.92 30.18
CA ILE A 90 0.42 5.85 31.45
C ILE A 90 -1.07 5.59 31.30
N LYS A 91 -1.69 6.09 30.22
CA LYS A 91 -3.12 5.90 29.95
C LYS A 91 -3.36 5.70 28.46
N VAL A 92 -4.03 4.63 28.08
CA VAL A 92 -4.50 4.38 26.71
C VAL A 92 -5.80 5.15 26.50
N GLU A 93 -5.82 6.06 25.54
CA GLU A 93 -7.01 6.84 25.17
C GLU A 93 -7.68 6.34 23.90
N ALA A 94 -6.91 5.80 22.96
CA ALA A 94 -7.42 5.22 21.73
C ALA A 94 -6.55 4.05 21.22
N ILE A 95 -7.19 3.12 20.54
CA ILE A 95 -6.56 2.01 19.83
C ILE A 95 -7.12 2.02 18.41
N ASN A 96 -6.24 2.14 17.41
CA ASN A 96 -6.61 2.27 16.00
C ASN A 96 -7.71 3.33 15.78
N PHE A 97 -7.58 4.46 16.48
CA PHE A 97 -8.47 5.62 16.44
C PHE A 97 -9.88 5.38 16.99
N GLU A 98 -10.08 4.32 17.76
CA GLU A 98 -11.33 4.00 18.45
C GLU A 98 -11.14 3.96 19.96
N ALA A 99 -12.26 4.09 20.70
CA ALA A 99 -12.21 3.94 22.14
C ALA A 99 -11.74 2.52 22.52
N PRO A 100 -10.95 2.36 23.60
CA PRO A 100 -10.38 1.06 23.97
C PRO A 100 -11.41 -0.02 24.23
N GLU A 101 -12.62 0.35 24.67
CA GLU A 101 -13.72 -0.57 24.91
C GLU A 101 -14.24 -1.20 23.61
N GLN A 102 -14.32 -0.41 22.53
CA GLN A 102 -14.77 -0.87 21.21
C GLN A 102 -13.73 -1.79 20.54
N SER A 103 -12.47 -1.55 20.82
CA SER A 103 -11.37 -2.36 20.29
C SER A 103 -11.40 -3.84 20.72
N ARG A 104 -12.13 -4.19 21.78
CA ARG A 104 -12.24 -5.58 22.28
C ARG A 104 -13.16 -6.47 21.43
N GLU A 105 -14.09 -5.90 20.71
CA GLU A 105 -15.09 -6.62 19.91
C GLU A 105 -14.60 -6.95 18.49
N LYS A 106 -13.36 -6.64 18.17
CA LYS A 106 -12.79 -6.87 16.82
C LYS A 106 -12.66 -8.35 16.50
N ILE A 107 -12.90 -8.68 15.23
CA ILE A 107 -12.55 -9.99 14.66
C ILE A 107 -11.11 -9.89 14.13
N PHE A 108 -10.28 -10.87 14.48
CA PHE A 108 -8.90 -10.92 13.99
C PHE A 108 -8.86 -11.07 12.47
N PHE A 109 -7.89 -10.43 11.84
CA PHE A 109 -7.74 -10.35 10.39
C PHE A 109 -7.83 -11.71 9.69
N ASP A 110 -7.19 -12.73 10.25
CA ASP A 110 -7.18 -14.08 9.65
C ASP A 110 -8.55 -14.79 9.70
N ASN A 111 -9.47 -14.31 10.52
CA ASN A 111 -10.83 -14.84 10.67
C ASN A 111 -11.87 -14.02 9.89
N LEU A 112 -11.46 -12.93 9.24
CA LEU A 112 -12.36 -12.12 8.43
C LEU A 112 -12.67 -12.81 7.09
N THR A 113 -13.88 -12.61 6.59
CA THR A 113 -14.36 -13.24 5.35
C THR A 113 -13.89 -12.47 4.11
N PRO A 114 -13.01 -13.06 3.27
CA PRO A 114 -12.52 -12.38 2.08
C PRO A 114 -13.56 -12.39 0.95
N LEU A 115 -13.69 -11.24 0.29
CA LEU A 115 -14.51 -11.05 -0.90
C LEU A 115 -13.67 -10.57 -2.08
N TYR A 116 -14.21 -10.70 -3.29
CA TYR A 116 -13.68 -9.96 -4.44
C TYR A 116 -13.86 -8.46 -4.25
N PRO A 117 -12.94 -7.63 -4.80
CA PRO A 117 -13.15 -6.19 -4.88
C PRO A 117 -14.44 -5.87 -5.66
N ASP A 118 -15.33 -5.08 -5.06
CA ASP A 118 -16.63 -4.68 -5.63
C ASP A 118 -16.88 -3.15 -5.56
N GLU A 119 -15.96 -2.43 -4.93
CA GLU A 119 -15.96 -0.97 -4.88
C GLU A 119 -14.69 -0.42 -5.54
N GLN A 120 -14.86 0.37 -6.60
CA GLN A 120 -13.75 0.91 -7.35
C GLN A 120 -13.02 2.03 -6.58
N LEU A 121 -11.69 1.93 -6.53
CA LEU A 121 -10.81 3.05 -6.20
C LEU A 121 -10.57 3.87 -7.48
N ARG A 122 -11.34 4.93 -7.66
CA ARG A 122 -11.23 5.81 -8.82
C ARG A 122 -9.89 6.52 -8.85
N MET A 123 -9.19 6.42 -9.99
CA MET A 123 -7.91 7.10 -10.21
C MET A 123 -8.09 8.42 -10.95
N GLU A 124 -9.10 8.54 -11.80
CA GLU A 124 -9.37 9.77 -12.55
C GLU A 124 -9.57 10.97 -11.62
N THR A 125 -8.79 12.03 -11.82
CA THR A 125 -8.82 13.29 -11.07
C THR A 125 -9.10 14.46 -11.99
N THR A 126 -8.08 14.98 -12.65
CA THR A 126 -8.18 16.08 -13.60
C THR A 126 -8.14 15.59 -15.04
N THR A 127 -8.62 16.42 -15.97
CA THR A 127 -8.58 16.14 -17.43
C THR A 127 -7.19 15.77 -17.91
N ASP A 128 -6.17 16.45 -17.42
CA ASP A 128 -4.78 16.30 -17.86
C ASP A 128 -4.07 15.09 -17.27
N ASN A 129 -4.65 14.46 -16.23
CA ASN A 129 -4.08 13.26 -15.62
C ASN A 129 -4.42 12.02 -16.46
N ILE A 130 -3.85 11.94 -17.64
CA ILE A 130 -4.11 10.86 -18.61
C ILE A 130 -3.74 9.49 -18.03
N SER A 131 -2.65 9.40 -17.27
CA SER A 131 -2.23 8.12 -16.67
C SER A 131 -3.30 7.54 -15.74
N ALA A 132 -3.91 8.35 -14.89
CA ALA A 132 -5.00 7.92 -14.01
C ALA A 132 -6.25 7.51 -14.81
N ARG A 133 -6.55 8.25 -15.88
CA ARG A 133 -7.68 7.94 -16.77
C ARG A 133 -7.49 6.59 -17.48
N VAL A 134 -6.29 6.30 -17.96
CA VAL A 134 -5.96 5.01 -18.60
C VAL A 134 -6.09 3.85 -17.62
N ILE A 135 -5.62 4.01 -16.37
CA ILE A 135 -5.74 2.98 -15.33
C ILE A 135 -7.21 2.61 -15.13
N ASP A 136 -8.08 3.58 -14.94
CA ASP A 136 -9.51 3.32 -14.72
C ASP A 136 -10.19 2.61 -15.91
N LEU A 137 -9.75 2.88 -17.14
CA LEU A 137 -10.30 2.23 -18.33
C LEU A 137 -9.81 0.81 -18.55
N VAL A 138 -8.54 0.54 -18.26
CA VAL A 138 -7.88 -0.71 -18.67
C VAL A 138 -7.65 -1.67 -17.50
N THR A 139 -7.32 -1.13 -16.35
CA THR A 139 -7.00 -1.88 -15.14
C THR A 139 -7.66 -1.25 -13.93
N PRO A 140 -9.01 -1.25 -13.86
CA PRO A 140 -9.71 -0.70 -12.71
C PRO A 140 -9.22 -1.38 -11.44
N ILE A 141 -8.99 -0.59 -10.41
CA ILE A 141 -8.51 -1.06 -9.11
C ILE A 141 -9.66 -0.92 -8.11
N GLY A 142 -9.96 -2.00 -7.41
CA GLY A 142 -10.98 -2.01 -6.37
C GLY A 142 -10.38 -2.06 -4.97
N LYS A 143 -11.17 -1.70 -3.98
CA LYS A 143 -10.84 -1.90 -2.57
C LYS A 143 -10.65 -3.40 -2.31
N GLY A 144 -9.47 -3.77 -1.82
CA GLY A 144 -9.08 -5.17 -1.62
C GLY A 144 -8.30 -5.79 -2.78
N GLN A 145 -7.94 -5.01 -3.80
CA GLN A 145 -7.20 -5.48 -4.97
C GLN A 145 -5.78 -5.94 -4.61
N ARG A 146 -5.36 -7.06 -5.22
CA ARG A 146 -3.95 -7.48 -5.29
C ARG A 146 -3.42 -7.17 -6.68
N ALA A 147 -2.80 -6.01 -6.85
CA ALA A 147 -2.33 -5.55 -8.15
C ALA A 147 -0.81 -5.62 -8.26
N LEU A 148 -0.32 -6.13 -9.38
CA LEU A 148 1.09 -6.07 -9.76
C LEU A 148 1.29 -5.01 -10.85
N ILE A 149 2.26 -4.13 -10.65
CA ILE A 149 2.82 -3.28 -11.70
C ILE A 149 4.10 -3.95 -12.17
N VAL A 150 4.03 -4.58 -13.34
CA VAL A 150 5.16 -5.29 -13.95
C VAL A 150 6.00 -4.29 -14.74
N ALA A 151 7.17 -3.97 -14.22
CA ALA A 151 7.95 -2.84 -14.70
C ALA A 151 9.37 -3.23 -15.15
N PRO A 152 9.66 -3.15 -16.45
CA PRO A 152 11.03 -3.05 -16.93
C PRO A 152 11.70 -1.75 -16.46
N PRO A 153 13.05 -1.67 -16.44
CA PRO A 153 13.75 -0.43 -16.10
C PRO A 153 13.36 0.73 -17.04
N ARG A 154 13.27 1.94 -16.47
CA ARG A 154 13.05 3.21 -17.22
C ARG A 154 11.68 3.29 -17.92
N THR A 155 10.65 2.73 -17.34
CA THR A 155 9.29 2.75 -17.90
C THR A 155 8.33 3.73 -17.21
N GLY A 156 8.83 4.60 -16.34
CA GLY A 156 8.00 5.58 -15.63
C GLY A 156 7.28 5.02 -14.41
N LYS A 157 7.76 3.91 -13.85
CA LYS A 157 7.18 3.23 -12.67
C LYS A 157 6.93 4.18 -11.50
N THR A 158 7.92 4.98 -11.12
CA THR A 158 7.84 5.90 -9.97
C THR A 158 6.77 6.97 -10.17
N VAL A 159 6.70 7.57 -11.36
CA VAL A 159 5.68 8.56 -11.71
C VAL A 159 4.28 7.95 -11.68
N LEU A 160 4.13 6.71 -12.15
CA LEU A 160 2.86 6.01 -12.09
C LEU A 160 2.41 5.75 -10.65
N LEU A 161 3.33 5.35 -9.76
CA LEU A 161 3.03 5.17 -8.33
C LEU A 161 2.63 6.49 -7.66
N GLN A 162 3.32 7.59 -7.96
CA GLN A 162 2.95 8.92 -7.48
C GLN A 162 1.55 9.33 -7.97
N THR A 163 1.23 9.05 -9.22
CA THR A 163 -0.10 9.28 -9.79
C THR A 163 -1.17 8.50 -9.04
N ILE A 164 -0.95 7.21 -8.82
CA ILE A 164 -1.90 6.35 -8.06
C ILE A 164 -2.05 6.87 -6.63
N ALA A 165 -0.95 7.17 -5.95
CA ALA A 165 -0.97 7.68 -4.58
C ALA A 165 -1.78 8.97 -4.45
N ASN A 166 -1.55 9.93 -5.34
CA ASN A 166 -2.24 11.22 -5.32
C ASN A 166 -3.71 11.07 -5.69
N SER A 167 -4.05 10.20 -6.65
CA SER A 167 -5.42 9.89 -7.01
C SER A 167 -6.20 9.28 -5.85
N VAL A 168 -5.60 8.33 -5.13
CA VAL A 168 -6.22 7.72 -3.94
C VAL A 168 -6.46 8.77 -2.87
N THR A 169 -5.49 9.62 -2.56
CA THR A 169 -5.66 10.64 -1.51
C THR A 169 -6.64 11.74 -1.89
N GLU A 170 -6.78 12.06 -3.16
CA GLU A 170 -7.72 13.08 -3.66
C GLU A 170 -9.15 12.55 -3.72
N ASN A 171 -9.35 11.37 -4.31
CA ASN A 171 -10.69 10.81 -4.54
C ASN A 171 -11.22 10.01 -3.35
N HIS A 172 -10.34 9.47 -2.51
CA HIS A 172 -10.66 8.57 -1.39
C HIS A 172 -10.00 9.03 -0.10
N PRO A 173 -10.38 10.20 0.45
CA PRO A 173 -9.78 10.73 1.68
C PRO A 173 -10.06 9.86 2.92
N GLU A 174 -11.03 8.95 2.86
CA GLU A 174 -11.33 7.97 3.89
C GLU A 174 -10.28 6.83 3.97
N VAL A 175 -9.54 6.60 2.89
CA VAL A 175 -8.55 5.53 2.78
C VAL A 175 -7.26 5.92 3.48
N THR A 176 -6.71 4.99 4.25
CA THR A 176 -5.35 5.12 4.78
C THR A 176 -4.35 4.65 3.73
N LEU A 177 -3.54 5.57 3.22
CA LEU A 177 -2.52 5.28 2.22
C LEU A 177 -1.14 5.16 2.88
N ILE A 178 -0.47 4.04 2.64
CA ILE A 178 0.92 3.78 3.04
C ILE A 178 1.73 3.47 1.80
N VAL A 179 2.79 4.24 1.57
CA VAL A 179 3.80 3.95 0.54
C VAL A 179 4.99 3.29 1.22
N LEU A 180 5.30 2.07 0.82
CA LEU A 180 6.41 1.29 1.36
C LEU A 180 7.49 1.13 0.29
N LEU A 181 8.65 1.73 0.54
CA LEU A 181 9.80 1.72 -0.35
C LEU A 181 10.89 0.82 0.24
N ILE A 182 11.22 -0.26 -0.44
CA ILE A 182 12.20 -1.25 0.00
C ILE A 182 13.39 -1.27 -0.97
N ASP A 183 14.60 -1.06 -0.43
CA ASP A 183 15.85 -1.06 -1.18
C ASP A 183 15.86 -0.01 -2.31
N GLU A 184 15.20 1.12 -2.07
CA GLU A 184 15.19 2.28 -2.97
C GLU A 184 16.30 3.29 -2.60
N ARG A 185 16.57 4.22 -3.49
CA ARG A 185 17.56 5.28 -3.28
C ARG A 185 17.01 6.35 -2.34
N PRO A 186 17.83 6.95 -1.46
CA PRO A 186 17.40 8.01 -0.55
C PRO A 186 16.74 9.21 -1.25
N GLU A 187 17.24 9.60 -2.43
CA GLU A 187 16.64 10.69 -3.21
C GLU A 187 15.24 10.35 -3.74
N GLU A 188 14.98 9.09 -4.10
CA GLU A 188 13.64 8.65 -4.52
C GLU A 188 12.66 8.62 -3.35
N VAL A 189 13.13 8.26 -2.16
CA VAL A 189 12.34 8.35 -0.92
C VAL A 189 11.95 9.80 -0.64
N THR A 190 12.89 10.73 -0.70
CA THR A 190 12.64 12.16 -0.49
C THR A 190 11.66 12.72 -1.51
N ASP A 191 11.80 12.33 -2.79
CA ASP A 191 10.88 12.75 -3.84
C ASP A 191 9.45 12.25 -3.57
N MET A 192 9.30 10.97 -3.20
CA MET A 192 8.01 10.41 -2.83
C MET A 192 7.38 11.12 -1.62
N GLN A 193 8.16 11.39 -0.57
CA GLN A 193 7.69 12.11 0.61
C GLN A 193 7.19 13.52 0.29
N ARG A 194 7.80 14.19 -0.68
CA ARG A 194 7.42 15.55 -1.12
C ARG A 194 6.23 15.55 -2.06
N SER A 195 6.06 14.49 -2.85
CA SER A 195 5.07 14.40 -3.92
C SER A 195 3.75 13.78 -3.48
N VAL A 196 3.72 13.03 -2.37
CA VAL A 196 2.57 12.23 -1.93
C VAL A 196 2.08 12.70 -0.56
N LYS A 197 0.77 12.80 -0.40
CA LYS A 197 0.11 13.16 0.86
C LYS A 197 -0.21 11.94 1.75
N GLY A 198 0.43 10.81 1.53
CA GLY A 198 0.29 9.59 2.32
C GLY A 198 1.44 9.42 3.31
N GLU A 199 1.38 8.35 4.09
CA GLU A 199 2.48 7.92 4.93
C GLU A 199 3.53 7.22 4.06
N VAL A 200 4.77 7.71 4.06
CA VAL A 200 5.89 7.11 3.32
C VAL A 200 6.85 6.46 4.31
N ILE A 201 6.96 5.15 4.24
CA ILE A 201 7.83 4.31 5.06
C ILE A 201 8.86 3.67 4.15
N SER A 202 10.12 3.69 4.55
CA SER A 202 11.20 3.24 3.69
C SER A 202 12.29 2.48 4.44
N SER A 203 12.98 1.64 3.69
CA SER A 203 14.28 1.10 4.04
C SER A 203 15.15 1.16 2.80
N THR A 204 16.14 2.05 2.81
CA THR A 204 16.97 2.38 1.65
C THR A 204 18.05 1.34 1.36
N PHE A 205 18.66 1.40 0.18
CA PHE A 205 19.60 0.37 -0.30
C PHE A 205 20.87 0.22 0.55
N ASP A 206 21.23 1.24 1.32
CA ASP A 206 22.36 1.24 2.27
C ASP A 206 22.05 0.54 3.59
N GLU A 207 20.79 0.16 3.81
CA GLU A 207 20.35 -0.58 4.99
C GLU A 207 20.49 -2.10 4.79
N PRO A 208 20.72 -2.89 5.86
CA PRO A 208 20.83 -4.33 5.73
C PRO A 208 19.47 -4.99 5.42
N PRO A 209 19.45 -6.18 4.77
CA PRO A 209 18.21 -6.89 4.42
C PRO A 209 17.29 -7.17 5.61
N THR A 210 17.84 -7.36 6.81
CA THR A 210 17.05 -7.54 8.04
C THR A 210 16.15 -6.35 8.34
N ARG A 211 16.60 -5.12 8.06
CA ARG A 211 15.79 -3.91 8.22
C ARG A 211 14.67 -3.83 7.19
N HIS A 212 14.92 -4.21 5.94
CA HIS A 212 13.89 -4.28 4.91
C HIS A 212 12.73 -5.18 5.36
N VAL A 213 13.05 -6.34 5.90
CA VAL A 213 12.05 -7.30 6.42
C VAL A 213 11.30 -6.72 7.62
N GLN A 214 12.01 -6.14 8.59
CA GLN A 214 11.38 -5.57 9.79
C GLN A 214 10.41 -4.43 9.46
N VAL A 215 10.81 -3.53 8.57
CA VAL A 215 9.95 -2.41 8.14
C VAL A 215 8.69 -2.93 7.44
N ALA A 216 8.84 -3.88 6.54
CA ALA A 216 7.70 -4.49 5.84
C ALA A 216 6.76 -5.23 6.81
N ASP A 217 7.29 -5.95 7.78
CA ASP A 217 6.49 -6.63 8.80
C ASP A 217 5.68 -5.64 9.65
N MET A 218 6.26 -4.52 10.07
CA MET A 218 5.55 -3.50 10.82
C MET A 218 4.43 -2.85 10.01
N VAL A 219 4.68 -2.57 8.73
CA VAL A 219 3.68 -1.96 7.84
C VAL A 219 2.49 -2.90 7.62
N ILE A 220 2.74 -4.18 7.32
CA ILE A 220 1.64 -5.12 7.08
C ILE A 220 0.83 -5.39 8.35
N GLU A 221 1.46 -5.48 9.51
CA GLU A 221 0.76 -5.66 10.77
C GLU A 221 -0.08 -4.42 11.13
N LYS A 222 0.44 -3.21 10.92
CA LYS A 222 -0.35 -1.98 11.04
C LYS A 222 -1.58 -2.00 10.13
N ALA A 223 -1.40 -2.33 8.87
CA ALA A 223 -2.49 -2.40 7.91
C ALA A 223 -3.58 -3.40 8.32
N LYS A 224 -3.19 -4.61 8.75
CA LYS A 224 -4.13 -5.61 9.24
C LYS A 224 -4.92 -5.13 10.47
N ARG A 225 -4.26 -4.47 11.41
CA ARG A 225 -4.94 -3.92 12.60
C ARG A 225 -5.97 -2.86 12.22
N LEU A 226 -5.66 -1.98 11.28
CA LEU A 226 -6.62 -0.99 10.79
C LEU A 226 -7.82 -1.64 10.08
N VAL A 227 -7.60 -2.70 9.31
CA VAL A 227 -8.68 -3.45 8.63
C VAL A 227 -9.59 -4.16 9.65
N GLU A 228 -9.05 -4.72 10.73
CA GLU A 228 -9.84 -5.27 11.84
C GLU A 228 -10.82 -4.24 12.43
N HIS A 229 -10.50 -2.96 12.33
CA HIS A 229 -11.34 -1.82 12.71
C HIS A 229 -12.15 -1.25 11.52
N LYS A 230 -12.43 -2.07 10.51
CA LYS A 230 -13.26 -1.76 9.35
C LYS A 230 -12.77 -0.55 8.54
N ARG A 231 -11.44 -0.32 8.53
CA ARG A 231 -10.83 0.73 7.73
C ARG A 231 -10.36 0.21 6.38
N ASP A 232 -10.39 1.09 5.40
CA ASP A 232 -9.83 0.83 4.08
C ASP A 232 -8.37 1.28 4.05
N VAL A 233 -7.48 0.36 3.73
CA VAL A 233 -6.04 0.61 3.67
C VAL A 233 -5.52 0.29 2.28
N VAL A 234 -4.69 1.16 1.73
CA VAL A 234 -3.94 0.94 0.49
C VAL A 234 -2.45 0.97 0.80
N ILE A 235 -1.75 -0.09 0.42
CA ILE A 235 -0.29 -0.15 0.46
C ILE A 235 0.22 -0.11 -0.98
N LEU A 236 1.07 0.86 -1.28
CA LEU A 236 1.89 0.88 -2.49
C LEU A 236 3.28 0.38 -2.13
N LEU A 237 3.67 -0.78 -2.65
CA LEU A 237 4.96 -1.40 -2.38
C LEU A 237 5.89 -1.29 -3.58
N ASP A 238 6.98 -0.61 -3.43
CA ASP A 238 8.06 -0.56 -4.42
C ASP A 238 9.37 -1.09 -3.80
N SER A 239 9.73 -2.32 -4.04
CA SER A 239 9.13 -3.35 -4.87
C SER A 239 9.01 -4.69 -4.13
N ILE A 240 8.08 -5.53 -4.58
CA ILE A 240 7.96 -6.91 -4.09
C ILE A 240 9.20 -7.75 -4.44
N THR A 241 9.82 -7.46 -5.58
CA THR A 241 11.06 -8.11 -6.02
C THR A 241 12.19 -7.92 -5.01
N ARG A 242 12.39 -6.69 -4.55
CA ARG A 242 13.43 -6.37 -3.58
C ARG A 242 13.10 -6.87 -2.18
N LEU A 243 11.83 -6.86 -1.80
CA LEU A 243 11.38 -7.49 -0.56
C LEU A 243 11.65 -8.99 -0.57
N ALA A 244 11.37 -9.68 -1.67
CA ALA A 244 11.67 -11.10 -1.83
C ALA A 244 13.18 -11.38 -1.78
N ARG A 245 14.01 -10.55 -2.38
CA ARG A 245 15.48 -10.64 -2.26
C ARG A 245 15.95 -10.47 -0.81
N ALA A 246 15.37 -9.53 -0.07
CA ALA A 246 15.71 -9.31 1.33
C ALA A 246 15.37 -10.55 2.18
N HIS A 247 14.20 -11.14 1.96
CA HIS A 247 13.82 -12.40 2.62
C HIS A 247 14.76 -13.54 2.27
N ASN A 248 15.20 -13.64 1.01
CA ASN A 248 16.16 -14.64 0.58
C ASN A 248 17.52 -14.51 1.29
N ALA A 249 17.94 -13.28 1.57
CA ALA A 249 19.18 -13.01 2.30
C ALA A 249 19.08 -13.31 3.81
N VAL A 250 17.89 -13.26 4.39
CA VAL A 250 17.65 -13.39 5.84
C VAL A 250 17.21 -14.79 6.24
N VAL A 251 16.53 -15.50 5.35
CA VAL A 251 15.99 -16.84 5.64
C VAL A 251 17.12 -17.85 5.89
N PRO A 252 17.05 -18.69 6.93
CA PRO A 252 17.99 -19.78 7.10
C PRO A 252 17.96 -20.73 5.89
N PRO A 253 19.12 -21.21 5.41
CA PRO A 253 19.18 -22.10 4.27
C PRO A 253 18.36 -23.37 4.46
N SER A 254 17.44 -23.66 3.55
CA SER A 254 16.64 -24.89 3.57
C SER A 254 17.38 -26.10 2.96
N GLY A 255 18.48 -25.84 2.26
CA GLY A 255 19.18 -26.83 1.43
C GLY A 255 18.51 -27.09 0.07
N LYS A 256 17.36 -26.46 -0.22
CA LYS A 256 16.66 -26.54 -1.50
C LYS A 256 16.65 -25.18 -2.17
N ILE A 257 17.47 -25.03 -3.19
CA ILE A 257 17.61 -23.79 -3.96
C ILE A 257 16.85 -23.93 -5.27
N LEU A 258 15.96 -22.96 -5.54
CA LEU A 258 15.29 -22.81 -6.82
C LEU A 258 16.25 -22.20 -7.86
N SER A 259 15.83 -22.22 -9.12
CA SER A 259 16.55 -21.50 -10.18
C SER A 259 16.79 -20.03 -9.78
N GLY A 260 17.94 -19.46 -10.14
CA GLY A 260 18.29 -18.07 -9.82
C GLY A 260 18.81 -17.85 -8.40
N GLY A 261 19.06 -18.90 -7.61
CA GLY A 261 19.66 -18.79 -6.28
C GLY A 261 18.68 -18.44 -5.15
N ILE A 262 17.39 -18.69 -5.35
CA ILE A 262 16.35 -18.43 -4.35
C ILE A 262 16.15 -19.68 -3.49
N ASP A 263 16.22 -19.52 -2.17
CA ASP A 263 15.83 -20.59 -1.24
C ASP A 263 14.32 -20.86 -1.34
N SER A 264 13.92 -22.14 -1.30
CA SER A 264 12.53 -22.55 -1.44
C SER A 264 11.59 -21.94 -0.39
N ASN A 265 12.12 -21.56 0.78
CA ASN A 265 11.35 -20.95 1.87
C ASN A 265 11.33 -19.41 1.81
N ALA A 266 12.17 -18.80 0.98
CA ALA A 266 12.34 -17.35 0.94
C ALA A 266 11.10 -16.58 0.48
N LEU A 267 10.31 -17.17 -0.40
CA LEU A 267 9.13 -16.50 -1.00
C LEU A 267 7.85 -16.64 -0.18
N GLN A 268 7.83 -17.47 0.85
CA GLN A 268 6.63 -17.72 1.63
C GLN A 268 6.12 -16.46 2.34
N ARG A 269 6.99 -15.70 3.01
CA ARG A 269 6.60 -14.46 3.71
C ARG A 269 6.21 -13.33 2.76
N PRO A 270 6.97 -13.04 1.68
CA PRO A 270 6.53 -12.09 0.66
C PRO A 270 5.18 -12.45 0.01
N LYS A 271 4.92 -13.73 -0.26
CA LYS A 271 3.61 -14.19 -0.75
C LYS A 271 2.49 -13.96 0.26
N ARG A 272 2.74 -14.18 1.55
CA ARG A 272 1.78 -13.85 2.61
C ARG A 272 1.53 -12.36 2.73
N PHE A 273 2.56 -11.55 2.57
CA PHE A 273 2.43 -10.10 2.53
C PHE A 273 1.48 -9.67 1.40
N PHE A 274 1.78 -10.04 0.18
CA PHE A 274 0.99 -9.69 -0.98
C PHE A 274 -0.40 -10.34 -0.96
N GLY A 275 -0.48 -11.60 -0.53
CA GLY A 275 -1.73 -12.35 -0.39
C GLY A 275 -2.66 -11.87 0.72
N ALA A 276 -2.20 -10.98 1.61
CA ALA A 276 -3.05 -10.36 2.63
C ALA A 276 -4.09 -9.40 2.03
N ALA A 277 -3.85 -8.86 0.82
CA ALA A 277 -4.79 -7.96 0.17
C ALA A 277 -6.12 -8.67 -0.12
N ARG A 278 -7.21 -8.09 0.41
CA ARG A 278 -8.58 -8.61 0.28
C ARG A 278 -9.61 -7.55 0.62
N ASN A 279 -10.77 -7.66 0.01
CA ASN A 279 -11.99 -7.00 0.47
C ASN A 279 -12.63 -7.86 1.56
N ILE A 280 -13.32 -7.27 2.51
CA ILE A 280 -13.81 -7.95 3.71
C ILE A 280 -15.33 -7.79 3.84
N GLU A 281 -16.06 -8.89 4.03
CA GLU A 281 -17.52 -8.90 4.20
C GLU A 281 -17.96 -8.11 5.44
N GLU A 282 -17.23 -8.22 6.53
CA GLU A 282 -17.50 -7.53 7.78
C GLU A 282 -17.21 -6.01 7.74
N GLY A 283 -16.61 -5.55 6.66
CA GLY A 283 -16.23 -4.17 6.42
C GLY A 283 -14.72 -3.93 6.48
N GLY A 284 -14.28 -2.89 5.79
CA GLY A 284 -12.86 -2.60 5.59
C GLY A 284 -12.27 -3.37 4.42
N SER A 285 -11.08 -2.97 4.03
CA SER A 285 -10.34 -3.61 2.94
C SER A 285 -8.85 -3.37 3.06
N LEU A 286 -8.06 -4.30 2.54
CA LEU A 286 -6.63 -4.13 2.33
C LEU A 286 -6.34 -4.28 0.85
N THR A 287 -5.89 -3.19 0.24
CA THR A 287 -5.44 -3.13 -1.16
C THR A 287 -3.91 -3.08 -1.17
N ILE A 288 -3.28 -3.93 -1.95
CA ILE A 288 -1.83 -3.89 -2.16
C ILE A 288 -1.53 -3.78 -3.64
N ILE A 289 -0.85 -2.70 -4.00
CA ILE A 289 -0.33 -2.45 -5.35
C ILE A 289 1.18 -2.53 -5.26
N ALA A 290 1.76 -3.61 -5.76
CA ALA A 290 3.18 -3.88 -5.66
C ALA A 290 3.84 -3.82 -7.04
N THR A 291 5.04 -3.27 -7.11
CA THR A 291 5.85 -3.32 -8.32
C THR A 291 6.67 -4.60 -8.37
N ALA A 292 6.69 -5.25 -9.52
CA ALA A 292 7.54 -6.38 -9.83
C ALA A 292 8.52 -5.99 -10.93
N LEU A 293 9.81 -6.16 -10.67
CA LEU A 293 10.87 -5.75 -11.60
C LEU A 293 11.16 -6.90 -12.57
N ILE A 294 11.17 -6.59 -13.86
CA ILE A 294 11.52 -7.52 -14.94
C ILE A 294 12.60 -6.91 -15.83
N ASP A 295 13.20 -7.73 -16.69
CA ASP A 295 14.25 -7.32 -17.65
C ASP A 295 15.42 -6.59 -16.98
N THR A 296 15.74 -6.96 -15.77
CA THR A 296 16.85 -6.40 -14.97
C THR A 296 18.19 -7.03 -15.28
N GLY A 297 18.20 -8.11 -16.07
CA GLY A 297 19.36 -8.96 -16.29
C GLY A 297 19.64 -9.95 -15.15
N SER A 298 18.82 -9.96 -14.10
CA SER A 298 18.92 -10.88 -12.98
C SER A 298 17.96 -12.07 -13.12
N ARG A 299 18.51 -13.27 -13.20
CA ARG A 299 17.70 -14.50 -13.21
C ARG A 299 16.89 -14.68 -11.92
N MET A 300 17.39 -14.16 -10.79
CA MET A 300 16.63 -14.16 -9.54
C MET A 300 15.33 -13.35 -9.67
N ASP A 301 15.39 -12.19 -10.30
CA ASP A 301 14.19 -11.34 -10.51
C ASP A 301 13.15 -12.01 -11.41
N ASP A 302 13.60 -12.71 -12.45
CA ASP A 302 12.71 -13.47 -13.34
C ASP A 302 11.97 -14.57 -12.58
N VAL A 303 12.68 -15.31 -11.73
CA VAL A 303 12.08 -16.37 -10.90
C VAL A 303 11.10 -15.77 -9.87
N ILE A 304 11.46 -14.67 -9.23
CA ILE A 304 10.56 -13.96 -8.29
C ILE A 304 9.28 -13.54 -9.01
N PHE A 305 9.41 -12.92 -10.19
CA PHE A 305 8.24 -12.51 -10.98
C PHE A 305 7.33 -13.71 -11.33
N GLU A 306 7.88 -14.79 -11.83
CA GLU A 306 7.10 -16.00 -12.18
C GLU A 306 6.37 -16.58 -10.96
N GLU A 307 6.97 -16.51 -9.77
CA GLU A 307 6.36 -16.99 -8.52
C GLU A 307 5.22 -16.08 -8.02
N PHE A 308 5.25 -14.79 -8.32
CA PHE A 308 4.17 -13.84 -7.98
C PHE A 308 3.11 -13.71 -9.09
N LYS A 309 3.46 -14.02 -10.33
CA LYS A 309 2.53 -14.08 -11.44
C LYS A 309 1.39 -15.05 -11.12
N GLY A 310 0.18 -14.57 -11.23
CA GLY A 310 -1.01 -15.36 -10.89
C GLY A 310 -1.41 -15.33 -9.40
N THR A 311 -0.59 -14.81 -8.49
CA THR A 311 -1.00 -14.52 -7.10
C THR A 311 -1.89 -13.27 -7.04
N GLY A 312 -1.61 -12.29 -7.90
CA GLY A 312 -2.43 -11.11 -8.06
C GLY A 312 -3.73 -11.34 -8.83
N ASN A 313 -4.66 -10.42 -8.69
CA ASN A 313 -5.92 -10.37 -9.44
C ASN A 313 -6.05 -9.13 -10.34
N SER A 314 -4.99 -8.36 -10.47
CA SER A 314 -4.84 -7.26 -11.43
C SER A 314 -3.38 -7.11 -11.81
N GLU A 315 -3.12 -6.85 -13.08
CA GLU A 315 -1.76 -6.64 -13.59
C GLU A 315 -1.72 -5.41 -14.49
N ILE A 316 -0.77 -4.52 -14.23
CA ILE A 316 -0.42 -3.37 -15.08
C ILE A 316 0.96 -3.63 -15.64
N HIS A 317 1.03 -3.97 -16.91
CA HIS A 317 2.29 -4.22 -17.61
C HIS A 317 2.82 -2.93 -18.23
N LEU A 318 4.01 -2.50 -17.82
CA LEU A 318 4.73 -1.40 -18.46
C LEU A 318 5.60 -1.95 -19.60
N ASP A 319 5.68 -1.20 -20.69
CA ASP A 319 6.42 -1.59 -21.89
C ASP A 319 7.48 -0.53 -22.24
N ARG A 320 8.74 -0.97 -22.33
CA ARG A 320 9.86 -0.11 -22.67
C ARG A 320 9.75 0.52 -24.05
N ARG A 321 9.13 -0.15 -25.03
CA ARG A 321 8.92 0.40 -26.37
C ARG A 321 8.09 1.69 -26.37
N LEU A 322 7.12 1.77 -25.43
CA LEU A 322 6.31 2.97 -25.24
C LEU A 322 7.14 4.10 -24.62
N SER A 323 7.89 3.81 -23.55
CA SER A 323 8.71 4.81 -22.88
C SER A 323 9.87 5.32 -23.76
N ASP A 324 10.47 4.47 -24.58
CA ASP A 324 11.50 4.85 -25.55
C ASP A 324 10.94 5.87 -26.57
N LYS A 325 9.65 5.79 -26.91
CA LYS A 325 8.92 6.75 -27.74
C LYS A 325 8.30 7.93 -26.96
N ARG A 326 8.57 8.02 -25.66
CA ARG A 326 7.98 9.05 -24.78
C ARG A 326 6.45 9.03 -24.71
N LEU A 327 5.85 7.87 -24.90
CA LEU A 327 4.43 7.66 -24.73
C LEU A 327 4.16 7.23 -23.26
N PHE A 328 3.47 8.07 -22.52
CA PHE A 328 3.13 7.81 -21.11
C PHE A 328 1.62 8.00 -20.86
N PRO A 329 1.01 7.13 -20.04
CA PRO A 329 1.63 6.03 -19.32
C PRO A 329 2.12 4.93 -20.27
N ALA A 330 3.29 4.35 -19.97
CA ALA A 330 3.87 3.30 -20.79
C ALA A 330 3.20 1.92 -20.54
N ILE A 331 1.88 1.89 -20.52
CA ILE A 331 1.06 0.71 -20.20
C ILE A 331 0.78 -0.08 -21.47
N ASP A 332 1.12 -1.36 -21.46
CA ASP A 332 0.69 -2.31 -22.48
C ASP A 332 -0.79 -2.65 -22.25
N LEU A 333 -1.66 -2.16 -23.12
CA LEU A 333 -3.11 -2.28 -22.98
C LEU A 333 -3.63 -3.70 -23.17
N GLN A 334 -2.89 -4.53 -23.91
CA GLN A 334 -3.29 -5.93 -24.16
C GLN A 334 -2.94 -6.84 -22.99
N ARG A 335 -1.77 -6.64 -22.40
CA ARG A 335 -1.26 -7.47 -21.30
C ARG A 335 -1.80 -7.06 -19.94
N SER A 336 -2.39 -5.87 -19.85
CA SER A 336 -2.90 -5.29 -18.60
C SER A 336 -4.39 -5.57 -18.45
N GLY A 337 -4.82 -5.79 -17.21
CA GLY A 337 -6.23 -6.03 -16.91
C GLY A 337 -6.49 -6.41 -15.47
N THR A 338 -7.75 -6.40 -15.09
CA THR A 338 -8.25 -6.75 -13.76
C THR A 338 -9.23 -7.91 -13.86
N ARG A 339 -9.06 -8.92 -13.01
CA ARG A 339 -10.03 -10.01 -12.90
C ARG A 339 -11.31 -9.51 -12.24
N LYS A 340 -12.47 -10.02 -12.72
CA LYS A 340 -13.77 -9.61 -12.19
C LYS A 340 -14.04 -8.11 -12.29
N GLU A 341 -13.54 -7.48 -13.36
CA GLU A 341 -13.76 -6.04 -13.60
C GLU A 341 -15.25 -5.66 -13.70
N GLU A 342 -16.11 -6.63 -14.01
CA GLU A 342 -17.58 -6.48 -14.03
C GLU A 342 -18.18 -6.16 -12.65
N LEU A 343 -17.44 -6.40 -11.56
CA LEU A 343 -17.85 -6.01 -10.21
C LEU A 343 -17.51 -4.54 -9.90
N LEU A 344 -16.58 -3.95 -10.65
CA LEU A 344 -16.07 -2.59 -10.43
C LEU A 344 -16.65 -1.57 -11.38
N ILE A 345 -16.98 -1.99 -12.61
CA ILE A 345 -17.44 -1.11 -13.69
C ILE A 345 -18.88 -1.44 -14.04
N GLY A 346 -19.69 -0.39 -14.20
CA GLY A 346 -21.08 -0.54 -14.64
C GLY A 346 -21.18 -1.22 -16.03
N LYS A 347 -22.22 -2.01 -16.22
CA LYS A 347 -22.40 -2.85 -17.42
C LYS A 347 -22.28 -2.09 -18.75
N GLU A 348 -22.81 -0.88 -18.81
CA GLU A 348 -22.79 -0.05 -20.01
C GLU A 348 -21.38 0.39 -20.37
N ASP A 349 -20.64 0.93 -19.42
CA ASP A 349 -19.27 1.37 -19.60
C ASP A 349 -18.34 0.18 -19.88
N LEU A 350 -18.55 -0.95 -19.21
CA LEU A 350 -17.79 -2.17 -19.45
C LEU A 350 -17.96 -2.66 -20.89
N ASN A 351 -19.17 -2.65 -21.44
CA ASN A 351 -19.40 -3.01 -22.83
C ASN A 351 -18.64 -2.09 -23.81
N ARG A 352 -18.60 -0.79 -23.52
CA ARG A 352 -17.84 0.19 -24.32
C ARG A 352 -16.33 -0.06 -24.23
N ILE A 353 -15.83 -0.38 -23.04
CA ILE A 353 -14.41 -0.75 -22.84
C ILE A 353 -14.07 -2.02 -23.63
N TRP A 354 -14.93 -3.02 -23.63
CA TRP A 354 -14.71 -4.24 -24.43
C TRP A 354 -14.71 -3.97 -25.93
N VAL A 355 -15.58 -3.07 -26.40
CA VAL A 355 -15.55 -2.63 -27.82
C VAL A 355 -14.22 -1.92 -28.11
N MET A 356 -13.77 -1.01 -27.23
CA MET A 356 -12.49 -0.34 -27.36
C MET A 356 -11.33 -1.35 -27.46
N ARG A 357 -11.27 -2.31 -26.55
CA ARG A 357 -10.22 -3.36 -26.58
C ARG A 357 -10.25 -4.16 -27.86
N ARG A 358 -11.42 -4.50 -28.38
CA ARG A 358 -11.58 -5.24 -29.65
C ARG A 358 -11.06 -4.43 -30.84
N VAL A 359 -11.36 -3.14 -30.89
CA VAL A 359 -10.90 -2.24 -31.95
C VAL A 359 -9.38 -2.06 -31.90
N LEU A 360 -8.81 -1.97 -30.70
CA LEU A 360 -7.37 -1.80 -30.50
C LEU A 360 -6.57 -3.10 -30.75
N ASN A 361 -7.16 -4.26 -30.57
CA ASN A 361 -6.46 -5.56 -30.59
C ASN A 361 -5.60 -5.83 -31.83
N PRO A 362 -5.99 -5.44 -33.07
CA PRO A 362 -5.14 -5.63 -34.26
C PRO A 362 -3.90 -4.74 -34.31
N LEU A 363 -3.85 -3.68 -33.50
CA LEU A 363 -2.77 -2.69 -33.50
C LEU A 363 -1.59 -3.14 -32.65
N SER A 364 -0.39 -2.66 -32.96
CA SER A 364 0.77 -2.83 -32.08
C SER A 364 0.59 -2.03 -30.76
N PRO A 365 1.26 -2.43 -29.67
CA PRO A 365 1.15 -1.71 -28.40
C PRO A 365 1.42 -0.20 -28.49
N VAL A 366 2.31 0.21 -29.37
CA VAL A 366 2.61 1.63 -29.63
C VAL A 366 1.43 2.33 -30.29
N GLU A 367 0.91 1.78 -31.38
CA GLU A 367 -0.25 2.33 -32.08
C GLU A 367 -1.49 2.37 -31.19
N GLN A 368 -1.70 1.35 -30.37
CA GLN A 368 -2.80 1.33 -29.39
C GLN A 368 -2.73 2.54 -28.44
N MET A 369 -1.56 2.77 -27.85
CA MET A 369 -1.38 3.88 -26.92
C MET A 369 -1.49 5.24 -27.62
N GLU A 370 -0.94 5.40 -28.83
CA GLU A 370 -1.08 6.63 -29.63
C GLU A 370 -2.56 6.95 -29.88
N VAL A 371 -3.35 5.97 -30.31
CA VAL A 371 -4.80 6.14 -30.53
C VAL A 371 -5.53 6.50 -29.25
N VAL A 372 -5.25 5.82 -28.14
CA VAL A 372 -5.89 6.09 -26.86
C VAL A 372 -5.55 7.48 -26.35
N LEU A 373 -4.27 7.87 -26.38
CA LEU A 373 -3.83 9.21 -25.96
C LEU A 373 -4.47 10.33 -26.80
N GLU A 374 -4.50 10.15 -28.12
CA GLU A 374 -5.15 11.12 -29.02
C GLU A 374 -6.64 11.28 -28.68
N ARG A 375 -7.35 10.18 -28.47
CA ARG A 375 -8.78 10.20 -28.15
C ARG A 375 -9.07 10.78 -26.78
N LEU A 376 -8.28 10.41 -25.76
CA LEU A 376 -8.42 10.94 -24.41
C LEU A 376 -8.14 12.44 -24.33
N SER A 377 -7.18 12.95 -25.13
CA SER A 377 -6.88 14.40 -25.19
C SER A 377 -8.06 15.24 -25.71
N LYS A 378 -8.96 14.63 -26.46
CA LYS A 378 -10.17 15.29 -27.02
C LYS A 378 -11.39 15.22 -26.08
N SER A 379 -11.27 14.59 -24.93
CA SER A 379 -12.35 14.42 -23.94
C SER A 379 -11.91 14.92 -22.56
N LYS A 380 -12.84 15.47 -21.80
CA LYS A 380 -12.57 16.02 -20.47
C LYS A 380 -12.52 14.94 -19.37
N ALA A 381 -13.27 13.86 -19.57
CA ALA A 381 -13.41 12.77 -18.61
C ALA A 381 -13.58 11.41 -19.32
N ASN A 382 -13.35 10.32 -18.61
CA ASN A 382 -13.56 8.97 -19.14
C ASN A 382 -15.01 8.70 -19.54
N SER A 383 -15.97 9.26 -18.81
CA SER A 383 -17.39 9.17 -19.17
C SER A 383 -17.71 9.80 -20.53
N GLU A 384 -17.13 10.96 -20.82
CA GLU A 384 -17.25 11.63 -22.12
C GLU A 384 -16.58 10.82 -23.22
N PHE A 385 -15.36 10.32 -22.96
CA PHE A 385 -14.65 9.46 -23.88
C PHE A 385 -15.44 8.21 -24.24
N LEU A 386 -15.96 7.48 -23.24
CA LEU A 386 -16.78 6.28 -23.44
C LEU A 386 -18.10 6.60 -24.18
N ALA A 387 -18.74 7.73 -23.85
CA ALA A 387 -19.95 8.16 -24.55
C ALA A 387 -19.69 8.50 -26.04
N SER A 388 -18.50 8.99 -26.38
CA SER A 388 -18.11 9.30 -27.76
C SER A 388 -17.92 8.06 -28.64
N MET A 389 -17.82 6.88 -28.04
CA MET A 389 -17.69 5.60 -28.76
C MET A 389 -19.07 5.02 -29.14
N GLN A 390 -20.05 5.85 -29.36
CA GLN A 390 -21.33 5.37 -29.89
C GLN A 390 -21.11 4.68 -31.24
N THR A 391 -21.66 3.49 -31.33
CA THR A 391 -21.70 2.56 -32.44
C THR A 391 -21.90 3.16 -33.81
#